data_7bd442b0766cf75d9ca52d93a7daa08a
#
_entry.id   7bd442b0766cf75d9ca52d93a7daa08a
#
_cell.length_a   1.000
_cell.length_b   1.000
_cell.length_c   1.000
_cell.angle_alpha   90.00
_cell.angle_beta   90.00
_cell.angle_gamma   90.00
#
_symmetry.space_group_name_H-M   'P 1'
#
loop_
_entity.id
_entity.type
_entity.pdbx_description
1 polymer ?
#
loop_
_entity_poly.entity_id
_entity_poly.type
_entity_poly.pdbx_seq_one_letter_code
_entity_poly.pdbx_strand_id
1 'polypeptide(L)'
;VTHNSKLLFFLFALFLLVACKPKDKPSSAATLTDDALMDTVQRRTFNYFWEAAEPNSGLARERYHMDGEYPAGGPEIVTSGGSGFGIMAILAGIDRGYVSREEGLEKIVRFLEKADRFKGAYPHWWNGETGRVQPFGQKDNGGDLVETAFLMQGLLAVHQYYAGGSTEEKALAARIDKLWREVDWNWYRRDGQNVLYWHWSPEYGWEMNFPIHGYNECLIMYILAAASPTHGVPAAVYHEGWAQNGAIVSPHRVEGIELHLRYQGGEVGPLFWAQYSFLGLDPVGLKDEYCPSYFNEMRNLTLVNREYCIRNPKHYKGYGADCWGLTASYSVDGYAAHGPLERDDRGVISPTAALSSIVYTPDQSLQVMRHLYQMGDKVFGPYGFYDAFSETADWYPKRYLAIDQGPIAVMIENYRTGLLWKLFMSHPDVQNGLKKLGFNVKK
;
A
#
# COMPACT_ATOMS: atom_id res chain seq x y z
N VAL A 1 -8.15 -22.73 -102.78
CA VAL A 1 -6.98 -23.46 -102.52
C VAL A 1 -6.13 -22.80 -101.46
N THR A 2 -6.19 -23.31 -100.25
CA THR A 2 -5.70 -22.68 -99.07
C THR A 2 -4.61 -23.48 -98.39
N HIS A 3 -3.52 -22.82 -98.02
CA HIS A 3 -2.43 -23.41 -97.26
C HIS A 3 -2.53 -23.01 -95.80
N ASN A 4 -2.63 -24.01 -94.96
CA ASN A 4 -2.55 -23.85 -93.46
C ASN A 4 -1.10 -24.01 -93.03
N SER A 5 -0.58 -23.03 -92.27
CA SER A 5 0.70 -23.09 -91.62
C SER A 5 0.41 -23.10 -90.11
N LYS A 6 0.76 -24.20 -89.42
CA LYS A 6 0.69 -24.35 -87.97
C LYS A 6 1.97 -23.81 -87.31
N LEU A 7 1.81 -22.79 -86.50
CA LEU A 7 2.94 -22.29 -85.67
C LEU A 7 2.77 -22.89 -84.26
N LEU A 8 3.85 -23.63 -83.90
CA LEU A 8 3.98 -24.31 -82.57
C LEU A 8 4.58 -23.32 -81.56
N PHE A 9 3.83 -22.91 -80.56
CA PHE A 9 4.32 -22.12 -79.44
C PHE A 9 4.80 -23.07 -78.36
N PHE A 10 6.08 -23.07 -78.02
CA PHE A 10 6.68 -23.69 -76.84
C PHE A 10 6.50 -22.71 -75.65
N LEU A 11 5.67 -23.05 -74.71
CA LEU A 11 5.56 -22.34 -73.37
C LEU A 11 6.63 -22.95 -72.46
N PHE A 12 7.65 -22.15 -72.12
CA PHE A 12 8.57 -22.42 -71.04
C PHE A 12 7.93 -22.02 -69.74
N ALA A 13 7.49 -23.00 -68.94
CA ALA A 13 7.01 -22.75 -67.56
C ALA A 13 8.22 -22.61 -66.64
N LEU A 14 8.48 -21.37 -66.20
CA LEU A 14 9.49 -21.06 -65.22
C LEU A 14 8.88 -21.33 -63.81
N PHE A 15 9.25 -22.44 -63.18
CA PHE A 15 8.96 -22.73 -61.80
C PHE A 15 9.77 -21.84 -60.88
N LEU A 16 9.20 -20.76 -60.36
CA LEU A 16 9.73 -19.98 -59.23
C LEU A 16 9.56 -20.79 -57.96
N LEU A 17 10.63 -21.43 -57.49
CA LEU A 17 10.72 -21.97 -56.15
C LEU A 17 10.75 -20.80 -55.17
N VAL A 18 9.58 -20.45 -54.61
CA VAL A 18 9.47 -19.59 -53.44
C VAL A 18 9.98 -20.42 -52.27
N ALA A 19 11.23 -20.20 -51.88
CA ALA A 19 11.78 -20.71 -50.63
C ALA A 19 11.02 -20.05 -49.49
N CYS A 20 10.10 -20.78 -48.86
CA CYS A 20 9.54 -20.40 -47.54
C CYS A 20 10.71 -20.28 -46.56
N LYS A 21 11.10 -19.04 -46.20
CA LYS A 21 11.90 -18.81 -45.01
C LYS A 21 11.13 -19.36 -43.83
N PRO A 22 11.76 -20.17 -42.95
CA PRO A 22 11.12 -20.54 -41.70
C PRO A 22 10.70 -19.23 -40.95
N LYS A 23 9.45 -19.14 -40.56
CA LYS A 23 9.03 -18.09 -39.64
C LYS A 23 9.93 -18.20 -38.42
N ASP A 24 10.72 -17.16 -38.18
CA ASP A 24 11.46 -17.00 -36.95
C ASP A 24 10.46 -17.24 -35.80
N LYS A 25 10.77 -18.21 -34.96
CA LYS A 25 10.06 -18.36 -33.67
C LYS A 25 10.14 -16.99 -33.02
N PRO A 26 9.03 -16.49 -32.39
CA PRO A 26 9.14 -15.25 -31.67
C PRO A 26 10.32 -15.40 -30.73
N SER A 27 11.27 -14.46 -30.84
CA SER A 27 12.37 -14.29 -29.90
C SER A 27 11.81 -14.45 -28.51
N SER A 28 12.36 -15.36 -27.69
CA SER A 28 12.01 -15.44 -26.28
C SER A 28 12.11 -14.03 -25.74
N ALA A 29 10.99 -13.45 -25.28
CA ALA A 29 11.00 -12.14 -24.68
C ALA A 29 12.11 -12.19 -23.62
N ALA A 30 13.13 -11.35 -23.77
CA ALA A 30 14.27 -11.33 -22.87
C ALA A 30 13.71 -11.14 -21.47
N THR A 31 13.94 -12.11 -20.60
CA THR A 31 13.46 -12.05 -19.22
C THR A 31 14.09 -10.82 -18.57
N LEU A 32 13.27 -9.86 -18.10
CA LEU A 32 13.78 -8.67 -17.44
C LEU A 32 14.66 -9.07 -16.25
N THR A 33 15.75 -8.34 -16.04
CA THR A 33 16.50 -8.43 -14.78
C THR A 33 15.62 -8.00 -13.63
N ASP A 34 15.97 -8.38 -12.41
CA ASP A 34 15.20 -8.01 -11.21
C ASP A 34 15.08 -6.49 -11.05
N ASP A 35 16.16 -5.76 -11.32
CA ASP A 35 16.15 -4.30 -11.28
C ASP A 35 15.22 -3.70 -12.33
N ALA A 36 15.25 -4.20 -13.56
CA ALA A 36 14.36 -3.74 -14.63
C ALA A 36 12.89 -4.09 -14.36
N LEU A 37 12.64 -5.25 -13.73
CA LEU A 37 11.29 -5.66 -13.33
C LEU A 37 10.76 -4.77 -12.19
N MET A 38 11.55 -4.57 -11.14
CA MET A 38 11.20 -3.66 -10.05
C MET A 38 10.94 -2.24 -10.57
N ASP A 39 11.76 -1.75 -11.48
CA ASP A 39 11.61 -0.43 -12.09
C ASP A 39 10.30 -0.31 -12.89
N THR A 40 9.98 -1.34 -13.66
CA THR A 40 8.74 -1.43 -14.42
C THR A 40 7.51 -1.43 -13.49
N VAL A 41 7.54 -2.25 -12.44
CA VAL A 41 6.43 -2.37 -11.47
C VAL A 41 6.29 -1.06 -10.71
N GLN A 42 7.38 -0.52 -10.16
CA GLN A 42 7.37 0.71 -9.38
C GLN A 42 6.83 1.90 -10.19
N ARG A 43 7.31 2.07 -11.44
CA ARG A 43 6.85 3.15 -12.32
C ARG A 43 5.38 3.03 -12.68
N ARG A 44 4.90 1.81 -13.02
CA ARG A 44 3.47 1.60 -13.31
C ARG A 44 2.61 1.87 -12.10
N THR A 45 3.03 1.41 -10.93
CA THR A 45 2.31 1.65 -9.67
C THR A 45 2.31 3.13 -9.28
N PHE A 46 3.43 3.84 -9.50
CA PHE A 46 3.51 5.30 -9.35
C PHE A 46 2.46 6.02 -10.22
N ASN A 47 2.24 5.56 -11.46
CA ASN A 47 1.25 6.18 -12.37
C ASN A 47 -0.18 6.13 -11.83
N TYR A 48 -0.51 5.19 -10.93
CA TYR A 48 -1.80 5.21 -10.23
C TYR A 48 -1.99 6.50 -9.42
N PHE A 49 -0.96 6.96 -8.76
CA PHE A 49 -0.98 8.15 -7.92
C PHE A 49 -0.73 9.45 -8.68
N TRP A 50 -0.26 9.35 -9.91
CA TRP A 50 0.05 10.50 -10.76
C TRP A 50 -0.97 10.72 -11.88
N GLU A 51 -1.12 9.74 -12.74
CA GLU A 51 -2.02 9.83 -13.90
C GLU A 51 -3.48 9.55 -13.54
N ALA A 52 -3.72 8.58 -12.64
CA ALA A 52 -5.05 8.19 -12.22
C ALA A 52 -5.52 8.93 -10.95
N ALA A 53 -4.75 9.87 -10.41
CA ALA A 53 -5.18 10.72 -9.31
C ALA A 53 -6.48 11.46 -9.62
N GLU A 54 -7.23 11.83 -8.58
CA GLU A 54 -8.43 12.66 -8.77
C GLU A 54 -7.99 14.09 -9.18
N PRO A 55 -8.51 14.64 -10.31
CA PRO A 55 -7.91 15.79 -10.95
C PRO A 55 -8.04 17.11 -10.18
N ASN A 56 -9.05 17.27 -9.31
CA ASN A 56 -9.23 18.52 -8.56
C ASN A 56 -8.39 18.53 -7.29
N SER A 57 -8.40 17.44 -6.53
CA SER A 57 -7.65 17.32 -5.28
C SER A 57 -6.18 16.95 -5.49
N GLY A 58 -5.87 16.15 -6.50
CA GLY A 58 -4.58 15.51 -6.70
C GLY A 58 -4.35 14.31 -5.77
N LEU A 59 -5.33 13.96 -4.93
CA LEU A 59 -5.28 12.81 -4.04
C LEU A 59 -5.52 11.49 -4.78
N ALA A 60 -5.14 10.40 -4.15
CA ALA A 60 -5.40 9.06 -4.67
C ALA A 60 -6.90 8.78 -4.68
N ARG A 61 -7.45 8.40 -5.83
CA ARG A 61 -8.77 7.78 -5.88
C ARG A 61 -8.74 6.56 -4.95
N GLU A 62 -9.79 6.38 -4.17
CA GLU A 62 -9.85 5.20 -3.30
C GLU A 62 -9.73 3.92 -4.12
N ARG A 63 -10.43 3.89 -5.27
CA ARG A 63 -10.43 2.79 -6.22
C ARG A 63 -10.39 3.29 -7.66
N TYR A 64 -9.87 2.45 -8.54
CA TYR A 64 -9.93 2.68 -9.98
C TYR A 64 -10.32 1.37 -10.70
N HIS A 65 -11.47 1.39 -11.37
CA HIS A 65 -11.99 0.26 -12.12
C HIS A 65 -11.80 0.50 -13.61
N MET A 66 -11.07 -0.38 -14.28
CA MET A 66 -10.80 -0.28 -15.72
C MET A 66 -12.05 -0.51 -16.58
N ASP A 67 -13.07 -1.20 -16.03
CA ASP A 67 -14.36 -1.40 -16.64
C ASP A 67 -15.28 -0.18 -16.52
N GLY A 68 -14.93 0.80 -15.68
CA GLY A 68 -15.73 2.00 -15.42
C GLY A 68 -16.95 1.76 -14.54
N GLU A 69 -17.12 0.56 -13.98
CA GLU A 69 -18.23 0.21 -13.11
C GLU A 69 -17.87 0.43 -11.64
N TYR A 70 -18.64 1.27 -10.94
CA TYR A 70 -18.45 1.61 -9.53
C TYR A 70 -19.71 1.30 -8.73
N PRO A 71 -19.81 0.11 -8.10
CA PRO A 71 -21.05 -0.33 -7.43
C PRO A 71 -21.36 0.45 -6.15
N ALA A 72 -20.37 1.12 -5.55
CA ALA A 72 -20.54 1.90 -4.33
C ALA A 72 -19.64 3.15 -4.37
N GLY A 73 -20.19 4.26 -4.81
CA GLY A 73 -19.46 5.51 -5.03
C GLY A 73 -18.68 5.54 -6.34
N GLY A 74 -18.37 6.73 -6.82
CA GLY A 74 -17.76 6.97 -8.12
C GLY A 74 -16.24 7.20 -8.05
N PRO A 75 -15.64 7.51 -9.20
CA PRO A 75 -14.21 7.79 -9.30
C PRO A 75 -13.78 9.11 -8.64
N GLU A 76 -14.72 9.93 -8.17
CA GLU A 76 -14.48 11.16 -7.41
C GLU A 76 -14.12 10.90 -5.94
N ILE A 77 -14.30 9.67 -5.45
CA ILE A 77 -13.95 9.32 -4.07
C ILE A 77 -12.45 9.18 -3.93
N VAL A 78 -11.89 9.94 -2.98
CA VAL A 78 -10.48 9.88 -2.60
C VAL A 78 -10.33 9.42 -1.16
N THR A 79 -9.23 8.71 -0.86
CA THR A 79 -8.96 8.11 0.45
C THR A 79 -7.84 8.84 1.18
N SER A 80 -7.93 8.93 2.50
CA SER A 80 -6.91 9.58 3.33
C SER A 80 -5.63 8.75 3.43
N GLY A 81 -5.70 7.54 3.91
CA GLY A 81 -4.52 6.69 4.10
C GLY A 81 -3.85 6.30 2.79
N GLY A 82 -4.64 5.85 1.81
CA GLY A 82 -4.10 5.55 0.48
C GLY A 82 -3.46 6.76 -0.20
N SER A 83 -3.95 8.00 0.08
CA SER A 83 -3.28 9.21 -0.38
C SER A 83 -1.98 9.48 0.37
N GLY A 84 -1.89 9.16 1.67
CA GLY A 84 -0.63 9.23 2.41
C GLY A 84 0.44 8.32 1.81
N PHE A 85 0.09 7.11 1.45
CA PHE A 85 0.96 6.17 0.76
C PHE A 85 1.30 6.66 -0.67
N GLY A 86 0.30 7.23 -1.37
CA GLY A 86 0.49 7.84 -2.68
C GLY A 86 1.45 9.01 -2.67
N ILE A 87 1.41 9.85 -1.65
CA ILE A 87 2.35 10.96 -1.43
C ILE A 87 3.80 10.42 -1.31
N MET A 88 4.01 9.32 -0.58
CA MET A 88 5.31 8.67 -0.52
C MET A 88 5.72 8.06 -1.87
N ALA A 89 4.79 7.48 -2.61
CA ALA A 89 5.05 6.98 -3.97
C ALA A 89 5.43 8.13 -4.93
N ILE A 90 4.83 9.31 -4.78
CA ILE A 90 5.19 10.51 -5.55
C ILE A 90 6.62 10.97 -5.20
N LEU A 91 7.00 10.98 -3.91
CA LEU A 91 8.38 11.28 -3.51
C LEU A 91 9.39 10.30 -4.14
N ALA A 92 9.09 9.01 -4.13
CA ALA A 92 9.90 8.01 -4.83
C ALA A 92 9.98 8.29 -6.33
N GLY A 93 8.88 8.69 -6.97
CA GLY A 93 8.82 9.05 -8.38
C GLY A 93 9.66 10.30 -8.72
N ILE A 94 9.68 11.30 -7.84
CA ILE A 94 10.55 12.49 -7.97
C ILE A 94 12.02 12.07 -7.88
N ASP A 95 12.39 11.29 -6.88
CA ASP A 95 13.78 10.84 -6.68
C ASP A 95 14.27 9.97 -7.85
N ARG A 96 13.37 9.20 -8.46
CA ARG A 96 13.62 8.39 -9.67
C ARG A 96 13.59 9.19 -10.98
N GLY A 97 13.21 10.46 -10.95
CA GLY A 97 13.08 11.31 -12.15
C GLY A 97 11.88 10.93 -13.03
N TYR A 98 10.84 10.33 -12.49
CA TYR A 98 9.59 10.08 -13.23
C TYR A 98 8.81 11.37 -13.47
N VAL A 99 8.89 12.30 -12.52
CA VAL A 99 8.31 13.64 -12.56
C VAL A 99 9.29 14.63 -11.97
N SER A 100 9.14 15.91 -12.31
CA SER A 100 10.01 16.95 -11.78
C SER A 100 9.66 17.28 -10.33
N ARG A 101 10.64 17.83 -9.61
CA ARG A 101 10.48 18.24 -8.21
C ARG A 101 9.47 19.38 -8.05
N GLU A 102 9.35 20.26 -9.05
CA GLU A 102 8.46 21.41 -9.06
C GLU A 102 7.00 21.03 -9.33
N GLU A 103 6.74 19.92 -10.03
CA GLU A 103 5.38 19.45 -10.32
C GLU A 103 4.60 18.98 -9.08
N GLY A 104 5.22 18.90 -8.03
CA GLY A 104 4.97 18.51 -6.67
C GLY A 104 3.56 18.50 -6.10
N LEU A 105 3.59 18.57 -4.77
CA LEU A 105 2.50 18.22 -3.86
C LEU A 105 1.63 19.45 -3.47
N GLU A 106 1.85 20.61 -4.12
CA GLU A 106 1.16 21.88 -3.80
C GLU A 106 -0.38 21.74 -3.90
N LYS A 107 -0.86 21.07 -4.95
CA LYS A 107 -2.30 20.84 -5.14
C LYS A 107 -2.89 20.04 -3.99
N ILE A 108 -2.21 18.95 -3.59
CA ILE A 108 -2.63 18.07 -2.50
C ILE A 108 -2.72 18.86 -1.19
N VAL A 109 -1.66 19.58 -0.83
CA VAL A 109 -1.64 20.38 0.42
C VAL A 109 -2.73 21.43 0.42
N ARG A 110 -2.94 22.13 -0.71
CA ARG A 110 -4.00 23.13 -0.86
C ARG A 110 -5.40 22.52 -0.70
N PHE A 111 -5.63 21.32 -1.17
CA PHE A 111 -6.88 20.61 -0.95
C PHE A 111 -7.05 20.25 0.52
N LEU A 112 -6.04 19.66 1.15
CA LEU A 112 -6.08 19.21 2.55
C LEU A 112 -6.33 20.37 3.54
N GLU A 113 -5.90 21.59 3.22
CA GLU A 113 -6.16 22.78 4.04
C GLU A 113 -7.64 23.18 4.06
N LYS A 114 -8.41 22.80 3.04
CA LYS A 114 -9.82 23.19 2.84
C LYS A 114 -10.81 22.05 3.03
N ALA A 115 -10.35 20.81 2.95
CA ALA A 115 -11.18 19.63 3.08
C ALA A 115 -11.74 19.47 4.51
N ASP A 116 -12.86 18.77 4.64
CA ASP A 116 -13.46 18.49 5.93
C ASP A 116 -12.47 17.76 6.86
N ARG A 117 -12.42 18.24 8.11
CA ARG A 117 -11.61 17.68 9.20
C ARG A 117 -12.41 17.71 10.50
N PHE A 118 -12.17 16.72 11.35
CA PHE A 118 -12.91 16.50 12.58
C PHE A 118 -11.94 16.46 13.76
N LYS A 119 -11.85 17.54 14.52
CA LYS A 119 -10.79 17.73 15.52
C LYS A 119 -9.39 17.61 14.90
N GLY A 120 -9.22 18.15 13.69
CA GLY A 120 -8.01 18.06 12.92
C GLY A 120 -7.76 16.73 12.20
N ALA A 121 -8.42 15.64 12.63
CA ALA A 121 -8.33 14.37 11.91
C ALA A 121 -9.13 14.40 10.61
N TYR A 122 -8.65 13.68 9.63
CA TYR A 122 -9.27 13.53 8.33
C TYR A 122 -10.26 12.36 8.32
N PRO A 123 -11.31 12.41 7.47
CA PRO A 123 -12.22 11.28 7.32
C PRO A 123 -11.55 10.13 6.57
N HIS A 124 -12.19 8.97 6.58
CA HIS A 124 -11.77 7.83 5.78
C HIS A 124 -11.72 8.21 4.28
N TRP A 125 -12.80 8.78 3.78
CA TRP A 125 -12.95 9.24 2.40
C TRP A 125 -13.48 10.67 2.30
N TRP A 126 -13.10 11.31 1.20
CA TRP A 126 -13.71 12.56 0.72
C TRP A 126 -14.27 12.39 -0.69
N ASN A 127 -15.18 13.25 -1.05
CA ASN A 127 -15.40 13.61 -2.43
C ASN A 127 -14.27 14.56 -2.87
N GLY A 128 -13.46 14.16 -3.84
CA GLY A 128 -12.26 14.90 -4.29
C GLY A 128 -12.56 16.23 -4.98
N GLU A 129 -13.78 16.40 -5.51
CA GLU A 129 -14.20 17.66 -6.15
C GLU A 129 -14.57 18.71 -5.10
N THR A 130 -15.22 18.30 -4.02
CA THR A 130 -15.83 19.22 -3.04
C THR A 130 -15.05 19.33 -1.74
N GLY A 131 -14.21 18.36 -1.40
CA GLY A 131 -13.52 18.26 -0.11
C GLY A 131 -14.45 17.87 1.05
N ARG A 132 -15.68 17.47 0.75
CA ARG A 132 -16.64 17.02 1.77
C ARG A 132 -16.44 15.56 2.11
N VAL A 133 -16.67 15.22 3.38
CA VAL A 133 -16.63 13.84 3.84
C VAL A 133 -17.57 12.97 2.99
N GLN A 134 -17.05 11.84 2.53
CA GLN A 134 -17.81 10.76 1.94
C GLN A 134 -17.87 9.63 2.96
N PRO A 135 -19.03 9.31 3.54
CA PRO A 135 -19.12 8.27 4.56
C PRO A 135 -18.65 6.91 4.05
N PHE A 136 -17.75 6.27 4.77
CA PHE A 136 -17.38 4.87 4.55
C PHE A 136 -18.51 3.92 5.01
N GLY A 137 -19.16 4.30 6.09
CA GLY A 137 -20.33 3.63 6.63
C GLY A 137 -21.21 4.63 7.41
N GLN A 138 -22.41 4.23 7.81
CA GLN A 138 -23.36 5.14 8.44
C GLN A 138 -22.77 5.92 9.63
N LYS A 139 -21.98 5.26 10.47
CA LYS A 139 -21.34 5.86 11.64
C LYS A 139 -19.91 6.30 11.40
N ASP A 140 -19.36 5.97 10.22
CA ASP A 140 -18.05 6.38 9.76
C ASP A 140 -18.21 7.54 8.77
N ASN A 141 -18.64 8.67 9.31
CA ASN A 141 -18.91 9.92 8.58
C ASN A 141 -18.20 11.12 9.23
N GLY A 142 -17.14 10.88 9.95
CA GLY A 142 -16.38 11.88 10.70
C GLY A 142 -14.88 11.68 10.58
N GLY A 143 -14.14 11.91 11.68
CA GLY A 143 -12.68 11.76 11.70
C GLY A 143 -12.26 10.32 11.92
N ASP A 144 -11.40 9.84 11.06
CA ASP A 144 -10.71 8.55 11.14
C ASP A 144 -9.25 8.78 11.55
N LEU A 145 -8.88 8.36 12.75
CA LEU A 145 -7.56 8.63 13.31
C LEU A 145 -6.47 7.72 12.67
N VAL A 146 -6.86 6.52 12.24
CA VAL A 146 -5.95 5.56 11.62
C VAL A 146 -5.57 6.01 10.21
N GLU A 147 -6.56 6.34 9.39
CA GLU A 147 -6.36 6.91 8.06
C GLU A 147 -5.59 8.24 8.12
N THR A 148 -5.89 9.08 9.14
CA THR A 148 -5.14 10.30 9.42
C THR A 148 -3.66 10.00 9.72
N ALA A 149 -3.37 8.95 10.48
CA ALA A 149 -1.99 8.56 10.78
C ALA A 149 -1.23 8.14 9.51
N PHE A 150 -1.85 7.41 8.61
CA PHE A 150 -1.25 7.04 7.32
C PHE A 150 -1.01 8.27 6.45
N LEU A 151 -1.95 9.21 6.41
CA LEU A 151 -1.77 10.47 5.66
C LEU A 151 -0.62 11.30 6.25
N MET A 152 -0.57 11.45 7.58
CA MET A 152 0.48 12.19 8.26
C MET A 152 1.85 11.53 8.10
N GLN A 153 1.94 10.21 8.05
CA GLN A 153 3.17 9.50 7.75
C GLN A 153 3.77 9.97 6.41
N GLY A 154 2.94 10.08 5.37
CA GLY A 154 3.34 10.60 4.07
C GLY A 154 3.72 12.08 4.12
N LEU A 155 2.90 12.91 4.75
CA LEU A 155 3.14 14.36 4.83
C LEU A 155 4.40 14.72 5.62
N LEU A 156 4.72 13.98 6.70
CA LEU A 156 5.95 14.20 7.46
C LEU A 156 7.21 13.80 6.68
N ALA A 157 7.14 12.78 5.82
CA ALA A 157 8.21 12.47 4.88
C ALA A 157 8.41 13.62 3.86
N VAL A 158 7.32 14.17 3.33
CA VAL A 158 7.35 15.36 2.44
C VAL A 158 7.94 16.57 3.13
N HIS A 159 7.52 16.83 4.37
CA HIS A 159 8.07 17.93 5.17
C HIS A 159 9.60 17.85 5.22
N GLN A 160 10.17 16.69 5.53
CA GLN A 160 11.63 16.51 5.58
C GLN A 160 12.29 16.63 4.21
N TYR A 161 11.62 16.18 3.14
CA TYR A 161 12.16 16.26 1.78
C TYR A 161 12.31 17.72 1.31
N TYR A 162 11.38 18.59 1.68
CA TYR A 162 11.35 19.98 1.24
C TYR A 162 11.88 21.01 2.25
N ALA A 163 12.03 20.67 3.53
CA ALA A 163 12.41 21.62 4.58
C ALA A 163 13.77 22.32 4.34
N GLY A 164 14.68 21.68 3.62
CA GLY A 164 16.00 22.24 3.27
C GLY A 164 16.06 22.90 1.87
N GLY A 165 14.96 22.94 1.14
CA GLY A 165 14.91 23.34 -0.27
C GLY A 165 14.76 24.82 -0.54
N SER A 166 14.10 25.17 -1.66
CA SER A 166 13.81 26.56 -2.09
C SER A 166 12.87 27.29 -1.12
N THR A 167 12.62 28.56 -1.36
CA THR A 167 11.67 29.35 -0.56
C THR A 167 10.25 28.76 -0.66
N GLU A 168 9.84 28.36 -1.85
CA GLU A 168 8.53 27.75 -2.14
C GLU A 168 8.40 26.38 -1.45
N GLU A 169 9.44 25.56 -1.51
CA GLU A 169 9.49 24.25 -0.84
C GLU A 169 9.42 24.40 0.68
N LYS A 170 10.15 25.34 1.26
CA LYS A 170 10.06 25.64 2.69
C LYS A 170 8.68 26.16 3.10
N ALA A 171 8.03 26.95 2.24
CA ALA A 171 6.66 27.41 2.49
C ALA A 171 5.67 26.22 2.46
N LEU A 172 5.85 25.28 1.53
CA LEU A 172 5.06 24.04 1.49
C LEU A 172 5.28 23.19 2.76
N ALA A 173 6.52 23.00 3.17
CA ALA A 173 6.86 22.28 4.40
C ALA A 173 6.21 22.93 5.64
N ALA A 174 6.23 24.26 5.74
CA ALA A 174 5.58 25.00 6.84
C ALA A 174 4.06 24.81 6.87
N ARG A 175 3.40 24.70 5.72
CA ARG A 175 1.96 24.40 5.63
C ARG A 175 1.66 22.97 6.09
N ILE A 176 2.51 22.01 5.73
CA ILE A 176 2.41 20.64 6.20
C ILE A 176 2.60 20.58 7.73
N ASP A 177 3.59 21.28 8.28
CA ASP A 177 3.78 21.36 9.74
C ASP A 177 2.55 21.92 10.45
N LYS A 178 1.88 22.92 9.85
CA LYS A 178 0.61 23.42 10.38
C LYS A 178 -0.48 22.35 10.40
N LEU A 179 -0.68 21.61 9.30
CA LEU A 179 -1.67 20.52 9.24
C LEU A 179 -1.37 19.43 10.27
N TRP A 180 -0.08 19.08 10.44
CA TRP A 180 0.38 18.13 11.44
C TRP A 180 0.02 18.56 12.87
N ARG A 181 0.29 19.82 13.21
CA ARG A 181 0.04 20.41 14.55
C ARG A 181 -1.44 20.56 14.88
N GLU A 182 -2.31 20.63 13.88
CA GLU A 182 -3.75 20.79 14.06
C GLU A 182 -4.50 19.49 14.36
N VAL A 183 -3.87 18.31 14.21
CA VAL A 183 -4.50 17.03 14.55
C VAL A 183 -4.58 16.90 16.09
N ASP A 184 -5.78 16.85 16.62
CA ASP A 184 -6.03 16.67 18.06
C ASP A 184 -6.07 15.16 18.41
N TRP A 185 -4.90 14.56 18.49
CA TRP A 185 -4.72 13.16 18.88
C TRP A 185 -5.29 12.88 20.28
N ASN A 186 -5.21 13.85 21.20
CA ASN A 186 -5.69 13.71 22.56
C ASN A 186 -7.23 13.64 22.65
N TRP A 187 -7.95 14.26 21.70
CA TRP A 187 -9.41 14.14 21.58
C TRP A 187 -9.85 12.67 21.41
N TYR A 188 -9.09 11.92 20.61
CA TYR A 188 -9.41 10.52 20.29
C TYR A 188 -9.13 9.53 21.42
N ARG A 189 -8.80 10.02 22.60
CA ARG A 189 -8.77 9.24 23.85
C ARG A 189 -10.14 9.08 24.52
N ARG A 190 -11.18 9.65 23.96
CA ARG A 190 -12.56 9.61 24.49
C ARG A 190 -12.59 9.83 26.01
N ASP A 191 -12.73 11.10 26.41
CA ASP A 191 -12.76 11.51 27.83
C ASP A 191 -11.46 11.20 28.61
N GLY A 192 -10.31 11.22 27.94
CA GLY A 192 -9.00 11.07 28.56
C GLY A 192 -8.60 9.64 28.93
N GLN A 193 -9.25 8.62 28.38
CA GLN A 193 -8.86 7.21 28.57
C GLN A 193 -7.44 6.95 28.05
N ASN A 194 -6.77 5.93 28.59
CA ASN A 194 -5.44 5.53 28.13
C ASN A 194 -5.51 4.54 26.95
N VAL A 195 -6.28 4.89 25.93
CA VAL A 195 -6.42 4.15 24.67
C VAL A 195 -6.85 5.12 23.58
N LEU A 196 -6.48 4.85 22.33
CA LEU A 196 -6.96 5.60 21.17
C LEU A 196 -8.13 4.88 20.52
N TYR A 197 -9.11 5.67 20.10
CA TYR A 197 -10.27 5.20 19.36
C TYR A 197 -10.08 5.48 17.87
N TRP A 198 -10.55 4.56 17.03
CA TRP A 198 -10.43 4.63 15.58
C TRP A 198 -11.13 5.85 15.00
N HIS A 199 -12.38 6.07 15.43
CA HIS A 199 -13.28 6.99 14.76
C HIS A 199 -14.11 7.83 15.73
N TRP A 200 -14.36 9.09 15.36
CA TRP A 200 -15.34 9.98 16.01
C TRP A 200 -16.21 10.67 14.95
N SER A 201 -17.53 10.62 15.14
CA SER A 201 -18.52 11.26 14.27
C SER A 201 -19.10 12.51 14.92
N PRO A 202 -19.27 13.63 14.20
CA PRO A 202 -19.99 14.78 14.72
C PRO A 202 -21.48 14.49 14.94
N GLU A 203 -22.05 13.51 14.26
CA GLU A 203 -23.46 13.13 14.33
C GLU A 203 -23.72 11.99 15.32
N TYR A 204 -22.87 10.95 15.30
CA TYR A 204 -23.02 9.75 16.13
C TYR A 204 -22.04 9.69 17.30
N GLY A 205 -21.17 10.71 17.48
CA GLY A 205 -20.19 10.72 18.56
C GLY A 205 -19.26 9.49 18.52
N TRP A 206 -19.20 8.78 19.63
CA TRP A 206 -18.38 7.59 19.83
C TRP A 206 -19.13 6.27 19.63
N GLU A 207 -20.24 6.25 18.88
CA GLU A 207 -21.07 5.05 18.74
C GLU A 207 -20.40 3.87 18.02
N MET A 208 -19.40 4.10 17.18
CA MET A 208 -18.58 3.00 16.65
C MET A 208 -17.85 2.24 17.75
N ASN A 209 -17.49 2.93 18.83
CA ASN A 209 -16.89 2.36 20.05
C ASN A 209 -15.76 1.35 19.74
N PHE A 210 -14.79 1.77 18.95
CA PHE A 210 -13.69 0.91 18.48
C PHE A 210 -12.34 1.37 19.07
N PRO A 211 -12.03 1.00 20.33
CA PRO A 211 -10.71 1.19 20.91
C PRO A 211 -9.71 0.23 20.25
N ILE A 212 -8.48 0.70 20.03
CA ILE A 212 -7.46 -0.05 19.31
C ILE A 212 -6.47 -0.67 20.29
N HIS A 213 -6.40 -1.98 20.29
CA HIS A 213 -5.55 -2.77 21.18
C HIS A 213 -4.82 -3.88 20.43
N GLY A 214 -3.63 -4.23 20.90
CA GLY A 214 -2.86 -5.32 20.36
C GLY A 214 -2.28 -5.00 18.98
N TYR A 215 -1.52 -5.94 18.43
CA TYR A 215 -0.80 -5.68 17.18
C TYR A 215 -1.73 -5.74 15.96
N ASN A 216 -1.70 -4.65 15.20
CA ASN A 216 -2.31 -4.48 13.88
C ASN A 216 -1.57 -3.36 13.11
N GLU A 217 -2.16 -2.82 12.06
CA GLU A 217 -1.61 -1.72 11.25
C GLU A 217 -1.43 -0.39 11.99
N CYS A 218 -2.06 -0.20 13.14
CA CYS A 218 -2.19 1.08 13.83
C CYS A 218 -0.98 1.48 14.71
N LEU A 219 0.13 0.74 14.70
CA LEU A 219 1.32 1.10 15.48
C LEU A 219 1.77 2.54 15.21
N ILE A 220 1.77 2.95 13.93
CA ILE A 220 2.16 4.30 13.53
C ILE A 220 1.24 5.38 14.14
N MET A 221 -0.05 5.10 14.31
CA MET A 221 -1.00 6.02 14.93
C MET A 221 -0.61 6.32 16.38
N TYR A 222 -0.24 5.32 17.16
CA TYR A 222 0.23 5.49 18.53
C TYR A 222 1.55 6.27 18.63
N ILE A 223 2.47 6.00 17.70
CA ILE A 223 3.74 6.72 17.62
C ILE A 223 3.50 8.20 17.29
N LEU A 224 2.68 8.50 16.30
CA LEU A 224 2.35 9.88 15.90
C LEU A 224 1.56 10.61 16.98
N ALA A 225 0.62 9.95 17.63
CA ALA A 225 -0.11 10.54 18.76
C ALA A 225 0.83 10.92 19.92
N ALA A 226 1.84 10.12 20.22
CA ALA A 226 2.87 10.45 21.22
C ALA A 226 3.84 11.54 20.74
N ALA A 227 4.07 11.60 19.41
CA ALA A 227 5.00 12.52 18.76
C ALA A 227 4.45 13.95 18.63
N SER A 228 3.12 14.13 18.59
CA SER A 228 2.50 15.43 18.36
C SER A 228 3.00 16.47 19.36
N PRO A 229 3.49 17.63 18.89
CA PRO A 229 4.02 18.68 19.77
C PRO A 229 2.93 19.55 20.39
N THR A 230 1.71 19.51 19.90
CA THR A 230 0.59 20.36 20.31
C THR A 230 -0.51 19.59 21.06
N HIS A 231 -0.91 18.45 20.56
CA HIS A 231 -2.02 17.63 21.07
C HIS A 231 -1.56 16.19 21.36
N GLY A 232 -0.32 16.05 21.83
CA GLY A 232 0.28 14.74 22.09
C GLY A 232 -0.32 14.02 23.28
N VAL A 233 -0.35 12.70 23.22
CA VAL A 233 -0.88 11.84 24.28
C VAL A 233 0.22 11.39 25.24
N PRO A 234 -0.06 11.09 26.52
CA PRO A 234 0.90 10.48 27.45
C PRO A 234 1.38 9.10 26.97
N ALA A 235 2.59 8.68 27.37
CA ALA A 235 3.10 7.35 27.06
C ALA A 235 2.20 6.22 27.61
N ALA A 236 1.50 6.45 28.71
CA ALA A 236 0.52 5.51 29.25
C ALA A 236 -0.52 5.05 28.21
N VAL A 237 -0.87 5.91 27.25
CA VAL A 237 -1.81 5.55 26.17
C VAL A 237 -1.27 4.41 25.30
N TYR A 238 0.04 4.39 25.06
CA TYR A 238 0.70 3.28 24.38
C TYR A 238 0.80 2.03 25.25
N HIS A 239 1.30 2.19 26.47
CA HIS A 239 1.56 1.04 27.35
C HIS A 239 0.28 0.35 27.84
N GLU A 240 -0.73 1.11 28.22
CA GLU A 240 -2.01 0.57 28.71
C GLU A 240 -2.98 0.24 27.59
N GLY A 241 -3.10 1.12 26.58
CA GLY A 241 -4.03 0.97 25.46
C GLY A 241 -3.53 -0.04 24.43
N TRP A 242 -2.46 0.30 23.70
CA TRP A 242 -1.91 -0.55 22.66
C TRP A 242 -1.34 -1.86 23.20
N ALA A 243 -0.38 -1.76 24.13
CA ALA A 243 0.33 -2.90 24.66
C ALA A 243 -0.41 -3.65 25.77
N GLN A 244 -1.53 -3.12 26.26
CA GLN A 244 -2.36 -3.74 27.30
C GLN A 244 -1.54 -4.17 28.53
N ASN A 245 -0.68 -3.27 29.02
CA ASN A 245 0.25 -3.52 30.13
C ASN A 245 1.12 -4.77 29.92
N GLY A 246 1.57 -5.01 28.69
CA GLY A 246 2.41 -6.14 28.32
C GLY A 246 1.65 -7.37 27.84
N ALA A 247 0.32 -7.41 27.88
CA ALA A 247 -0.46 -8.54 27.36
C ALA A 247 -0.34 -8.71 25.83
N ILE A 248 0.22 -7.72 25.13
CA ILE A 248 0.59 -7.83 23.70
C ILE A 248 1.71 -8.86 23.47
N VAL A 249 2.54 -9.14 24.48
CA VAL A 249 3.61 -10.15 24.38
C VAL A 249 3.01 -11.53 24.57
N SER A 250 2.96 -12.32 23.52
CA SER A 250 2.34 -13.63 23.49
C SER A 250 3.07 -14.56 22.50
N PRO A 251 4.27 -15.05 22.83
CA PRO A 251 5.04 -15.90 21.93
C PRO A 251 4.27 -17.18 21.58
N HIS A 252 4.12 -17.45 20.30
CA HIS A 252 3.42 -18.61 19.78
C HIS A 252 3.96 -19.01 18.40
N ARG A 253 3.46 -20.12 17.81
CA ARG A 253 3.89 -20.58 16.49
C ARG A 253 2.71 -20.78 15.56
N VAL A 254 2.84 -20.26 14.34
CA VAL A 254 1.92 -20.48 13.23
C VAL A 254 2.75 -21.00 12.04
N GLU A 255 2.30 -22.05 11.35
CA GLU A 255 3.06 -22.71 10.28
C GLU A 255 4.51 -23.09 10.71
N GLY A 256 4.71 -23.39 11.99
CA GLY A 256 6.03 -23.70 12.55
C GLY A 256 6.94 -22.50 12.78
N ILE A 257 6.52 -21.29 12.42
CA ILE A 257 7.27 -20.03 12.54
C ILE A 257 6.85 -19.34 13.84
N GLU A 258 7.83 -18.81 14.57
CA GLU A 258 7.60 -18.11 15.82
C GLU A 258 7.13 -16.68 15.58
N LEU A 259 6.05 -16.29 16.24
CA LEU A 259 5.56 -14.92 16.37
C LEU A 259 5.62 -14.54 17.85
N HIS A 260 5.99 -13.28 18.12
CA HIS A 260 6.21 -12.77 19.46
C HIS A 260 5.01 -11.99 20.00
N LEU A 261 4.29 -11.32 19.11
CA LEU A 261 3.20 -10.42 19.45
C LEU A 261 1.83 -11.09 19.34
N ARG A 262 0.91 -10.62 20.16
CA ARG A 262 -0.51 -10.96 20.05
C ARG A 262 -1.18 -10.06 19.00
N TYR A 263 -1.66 -10.68 17.96
CA TYR A 263 -2.38 -9.99 16.87
C TYR A 263 -3.85 -9.74 17.24
N GLN A 264 -4.39 -8.62 16.78
CA GLN A 264 -5.80 -8.31 16.99
C GLN A 264 -6.68 -9.38 16.30
N GLY A 265 -7.62 -9.94 17.06
CA GLY A 265 -8.56 -10.93 16.51
C GLY A 265 -8.06 -12.35 16.38
N GLY A 266 -6.78 -12.66 16.71
CA GLY A 266 -6.31 -14.05 16.63
C GLY A 266 -4.81 -14.25 16.76
N GLU A 267 -4.36 -15.38 16.21
CA GLU A 267 -2.96 -15.82 16.26
C GLU A 267 -2.11 -15.12 15.19
N VAL A 268 -2.74 -14.67 14.11
CA VAL A 268 -2.09 -14.06 12.95
C VAL A 268 -3.11 -13.20 12.21
N GLY A 269 -2.65 -12.22 11.46
CA GLY A 269 -3.52 -11.34 10.68
C GLY A 269 -3.16 -11.23 9.20
N PRO A 270 -3.91 -10.41 8.47
CA PRO A 270 -3.63 -10.08 7.09
C PRO A 270 -2.29 -9.36 6.95
N LEU A 271 -1.66 -9.47 5.78
CA LEU A 271 -0.26 -9.07 5.64
C LEU A 271 -0.03 -7.54 5.59
N PHE A 272 -1.08 -6.75 5.35
CA PHE A 272 -0.96 -5.29 5.44
C PHE A 272 -0.55 -4.82 6.85
N TRP A 273 -0.78 -5.63 7.90
CA TRP A 273 -0.29 -5.36 9.25
C TRP A 273 1.25 -5.35 9.36
N ALA A 274 1.94 -6.03 8.44
CA ALA A 274 3.40 -5.97 8.34
C ALA A 274 3.89 -4.75 7.55
N GLN A 275 3.01 -4.01 6.90
CA GLN A 275 3.39 -3.04 5.87
C GLN A 275 3.04 -1.60 6.23
N TYR A 276 1.79 -1.27 6.53
CA TYR A 276 1.29 0.11 6.56
C TYR A 276 2.02 1.02 7.56
N SER A 277 2.26 0.56 8.79
CA SER A 277 3.05 1.33 9.75
C SER A 277 4.51 1.51 9.31
N PHE A 278 5.05 0.57 8.53
CA PHE A 278 6.46 0.54 8.16
C PHE A 278 6.77 1.14 6.79
N LEU A 279 5.83 1.84 6.19
CA LEU A 279 6.12 2.58 4.96
C LEU A 279 7.07 3.75 5.22
N GLY A 280 6.89 4.45 6.34
CA GLY A 280 7.81 5.50 6.81
C GLY A 280 8.64 5.09 8.02
N LEU A 281 8.08 4.26 8.92
CA LEU A 281 8.79 3.77 10.11
C LEU A 281 9.76 2.65 9.71
N ASP A 282 11.06 2.87 9.89
CA ASP A 282 12.09 1.86 9.58
C ASP A 282 12.06 0.74 10.63
N PRO A 283 11.71 -0.51 10.25
CA PRO A 283 11.70 -1.64 11.18
C PRO A 283 13.10 -2.16 11.52
N VAL A 284 14.15 -1.78 10.75
CA VAL A 284 15.51 -2.29 10.92
C VAL A 284 16.15 -1.75 12.18
N GLY A 285 16.31 -2.62 13.17
CA GLY A 285 16.82 -2.26 14.48
C GLY A 285 15.81 -1.57 15.39
N LEU A 286 14.58 -1.41 14.95
CA LEU A 286 13.47 -0.92 15.77
C LEU A 286 13.04 -1.99 16.78
N LYS A 287 12.98 -1.61 18.04
CA LYS A 287 12.52 -2.45 19.15
C LYS A 287 12.01 -1.60 20.31
N ASP A 288 11.20 -2.19 21.15
CA ASP A 288 10.75 -1.62 22.41
C ASP A 288 10.74 -2.70 23.51
N GLU A 289 10.12 -2.43 24.65
CA GLU A 289 10.01 -3.43 25.73
C GLU A 289 9.10 -4.62 25.39
N TYR A 290 8.23 -4.48 24.39
CA TYR A 290 7.25 -5.51 24.00
C TYR A 290 7.67 -6.32 22.79
N CYS A 291 8.50 -5.77 21.90
CA CYS A 291 8.96 -6.43 20.69
C CYS A 291 10.48 -6.30 20.55
N PRO A 292 11.22 -7.41 20.64
CA PRO A 292 12.69 -7.38 20.58
C PRO A 292 13.23 -7.02 19.19
N SER A 293 12.42 -7.17 18.14
CA SER A 293 12.75 -6.80 16.77
C SER A 293 11.49 -6.76 15.90
N TYR A 294 11.04 -5.56 15.55
CA TYR A 294 9.91 -5.39 14.63
C TYR A 294 10.22 -5.93 13.23
N PHE A 295 11.46 -5.82 12.77
CA PHE A 295 11.87 -6.41 11.48
C PHE A 295 11.67 -7.92 11.46
N ASN A 296 12.15 -8.62 12.50
CA ASN A 296 12.02 -10.09 12.57
C ASN A 296 10.55 -10.51 12.73
N GLU A 297 9.77 -9.79 13.51
CA GLU A 297 8.34 -10.05 13.69
C GLU A 297 7.59 -9.95 12.37
N MET A 298 7.80 -8.85 11.61
CA MET A 298 7.13 -8.64 10.32
C MET A 298 7.63 -9.61 9.24
N ARG A 299 8.92 -9.94 9.26
CA ARG A 299 9.46 -10.98 8.40
C ARG A 299 8.82 -12.36 8.69
N ASN A 300 8.69 -12.70 9.95
CA ASN A 300 8.07 -13.95 10.36
C ASN A 300 6.59 -14.00 9.99
N LEU A 301 5.83 -12.91 10.19
CA LEU A 301 4.44 -12.79 9.72
C LEU A 301 4.34 -12.99 8.19
N THR A 302 5.27 -12.42 7.44
CA THR A 302 5.35 -12.60 5.98
C THR A 302 5.60 -14.06 5.61
N LEU A 303 6.52 -14.73 6.31
CA LEU A 303 6.83 -16.13 6.07
C LEU A 303 5.66 -17.05 6.45
N VAL A 304 4.93 -16.77 7.54
CA VAL A 304 3.69 -17.48 7.90
C VAL A 304 2.68 -17.43 6.75
N ASN A 305 2.47 -16.25 6.19
CA ASN A 305 1.55 -16.06 5.06
C ASN A 305 1.95 -16.90 3.84
N ARG A 306 3.25 -16.90 3.52
CA ARG A 306 3.81 -17.70 2.43
C ARG A 306 3.69 -19.20 2.68
N GLU A 307 4.09 -19.68 3.85
CA GLU A 307 4.06 -21.13 4.18
C GLU A 307 2.62 -21.66 4.22
N TYR A 308 1.66 -20.87 4.68
CA TYR A 308 0.25 -21.19 4.59
C TYR A 308 -0.19 -21.41 3.13
N CYS A 309 0.18 -20.50 2.21
CA CYS A 309 -0.15 -20.66 0.79
C CYS A 309 0.55 -21.86 0.16
N ILE A 310 1.78 -22.18 0.57
CA ILE A 310 2.49 -23.42 0.11
C ILE A 310 1.80 -24.66 0.61
N ARG A 311 1.42 -24.72 1.90
CA ARG A 311 0.67 -25.84 2.48
C ARG A 311 -0.71 -25.97 1.85
N ASN A 312 -1.34 -24.87 1.50
CA ASN A 312 -2.60 -24.77 0.76
C ASN A 312 -3.68 -25.74 1.28
N PRO A 313 -4.15 -25.57 2.51
CA PRO A 313 -5.02 -26.58 3.16
C PRO A 313 -6.39 -26.73 2.48
N LYS A 314 -6.82 -25.70 1.73
CA LYS A 314 -8.08 -25.69 0.98
C LYS A 314 -7.92 -26.10 -0.49
N HIS A 315 -6.71 -26.45 -0.91
CA HIS A 315 -6.40 -26.88 -2.27
C HIS A 315 -6.80 -25.86 -3.36
N TYR A 316 -6.62 -24.56 -3.09
CA TYR A 316 -6.86 -23.51 -4.07
C TYR A 316 -5.84 -23.57 -5.22
N LYS A 317 -6.35 -23.46 -6.43
CA LYS A 317 -5.50 -23.43 -7.64
C LYS A 317 -4.60 -22.21 -7.63
N GLY A 318 -3.35 -22.38 -8.03
CA GLY A 318 -2.37 -21.31 -8.15
C GLY A 318 -1.56 -21.05 -6.87
N TYR A 319 -2.05 -21.41 -5.69
CA TYR A 319 -1.31 -21.21 -4.44
C TYR A 319 0.00 -22.00 -4.41
N GLY A 320 1.11 -21.36 -4.04
CA GLY A 320 2.42 -22.01 -3.99
C GLY A 320 3.56 -21.07 -3.61
N ALA A 321 4.78 -21.55 -3.80
CA ALA A 321 5.99 -20.82 -3.43
C ALA A 321 6.23 -19.54 -4.24
N ASP A 322 5.69 -19.45 -5.43
CA ASP A 322 5.79 -18.33 -6.38
C ASP A 322 4.46 -17.59 -6.59
N CYS A 323 3.39 -18.03 -5.89
CA CYS A 323 2.09 -17.38 -5.93
C CYS A 323 1.45 -17.43 -4.54
N TRP A 324 1.68 -16.39 -3.75
CA TRP A 324 1.18 -16.24 -2.39
C TRP A 324 0.90 -14.77 -2.08
N GLY A 325 0.12 -14.53 -1.04
CA GLY A 325 -0.15 -13.20 -0.55
C GLY A 325 -1.60 -13.01 -0.17
N LEU A 326 -1.89 -13.10 1.14
CA LEU A 326 -3.21 -12.91 1.72
C LEU A 326 -3.22 -11.60 2.53
N THR A 327 -4.09 -10.68 2.11
CA THR A 327 -4.29 -9.38 2.77
C THR A 327 -5.72 -8.89 2.52
N ALA A 328 -6.09 -7.74 3.06
CA ALA A 328 -7.36 -7.13 2.71
C ALA A 328 -7.35 -6.70 1.24
N SER A 329 -8.35 -7.09 0.48
CA SER A 329 -8.46 -6.82 -0.95
C SER A 329 -9.86 -7.11 -1.48
N TYR A 330 -10.10 -6.89 -2.76
CA TYR A 330 -11.26 -7.46 -3.42
C TYR A 330 -11.27 -8.99 -3.36
N SER A 331 -12.45 -9.57 -3.34
CA SER A 331 -12.69 -10.98 -3.54
C SER A 331 -13.87 -11.21 -4.48
N VAL A 332 -14.15 -12.46 -4.78
CA VAL A 332 -15.32 -12.84 -5.62
C VAL A 332 -16.64 -12.31 -5.02
N ASP A 333 -16.70 -12.24 -3.67
CA ASP A 333 -17.90 -11.83 -2.93
C ASP A 333 -17.82 -10.36 -2.43
N GLY A 334 -16.88 -9.56 -2.93
CA GLY A 334 -16.65 -8.18 -2.49
C GLY A 334 -15.34 -8.01 -1.73
N TYR A 335 -15.14 -6.85 -1.07
CA TYR A 335 -13.93 -6.57 -0.29
C TYR A 335 -13.93 -7.36 1.02
N ALA A 336 -12.80 -7.98 1.37
CA ALA A 336 -12.63 -8.72 2.62
C ALA A 336 -11.17 -8.73 3.08
N ALA A 337 -10.96 -8.85 4.39
CA ALA A 337 -9.64 -9.10 4.96
C ALA A 337 -9.33 -10.60 4.87
N HIS A 338 -8.36 -10.96 4.05
CA HIS A 338 -7.86 -12.34 3.93
C HIS A 338 -6.64 -12.51 4.82
N GLY A 339 -6.51 -13.67 5.45
CA GLY A 339 -5.38 -14.01 6.31
C GLY A 339 -5.00 -15.48 6.21
N PRO A 340 -3.83 -15.88 6.72
CA PRO A 340 -3.32 -17.25 6.64
C PRO A 340 -3.98 -18.18 7.68
N LEU A 341 -5.31 -18.18 7.68
CA LEU A 341 -6.18 -19.05 8.47
C LEU A 341 -7.32 -19.53 7.59
N GLU A 342 -7.71 -20.81 7.75
CA GLU A 342 -8.76 -21.40 6.90
C GLU A 342 -10.09 -20.65 6.94
N ARG A 343 -10.44 -20.04 8.09
CA ARG A 343 -11.66 -19.23 8.23
C ARG A 343 -11.61 -17.91 7.44
N ASP A 344 -10.41 -17.34 7.21
CA ASP A 344 -10.20 -16.04 6.62
C ASP A 344 -9.78 -16.10 5.14
N ASP A 345 -9.30 -17.29 4.70
CA ASP A 345 -8.85 -17.52 3.33
C ASP A 345 -10.03 -17.79 2.38
N ARG A 346 -10.12 -16.98 1.32
CA ARG A 346 -11.17 -17.02 0.29
C ARG A 346 -10.69 -17.53 -1.07
N GLY A 347 -9.46 -18.06 -1.17
CA GLY A 347 -8.89 -18.48 -2.45
C GLY A 347 -8.52 -17.33 -3.38
N VAL A 348 -8.12 -16.19 -2.79
CA VAL A 348 -7.76 -14.96 -3.49
C VAL A 348 -6.31 -14.61 -3.16
N ILE A 349 -5.53 -14.29 -4.18
CA ILE A 349 -4.18 -13.75 -4.06
C ILE A 349 -4.21 -12.25 -4.35
N SER A 350 -3.57 -11.48 -3.48
CA SER A 350 -3.37 -10.03 -3.64
C SER A 350 -1.88 -9.76 -3.88
N PRO A 351 -1.50 -9.26 -5.06
CA PRO A 351 -0.09 -8.99 -5.38
C PRO A 351 0.61 -8.11 -4.35
N THR A 352 -0.06 -7.10 -3.82
CA THR A 352 0.49 -6.18 -2.82
C THR A 352 1.06 -6.91 -1.60
N ALA A 353 0.42 -7.98 -1.14
CA ALA A 353 0.85 -8.72 0.05
C ALA A 353 2.28 -9.26 -0.08
N ALA A 354 2.60 -9.90 -1.19
CA ALA A 354 3.93 -10.43 -1.45
C ALA A 354 4.93 -9.34 -1.89
N LEU A 355 4.52 -8.44 -2.79
CA LEU A 355 5.41 -7.43 -3.37
C LEU A 355 5.82 -6.36 -2.36
N SER A 356 4.88 -5.92 -1.52
CA SER A 356 5.17 -4.93 -0.46
C SER A 356 5.97 -5.53 0.70
N SER A 357 6.14 -6.85 0.73
CA SER A 357 7.00 -7.55 1.68
C SER A 357 8.46 -7.68 1.22
N ILE A 358 8.84 -7.08 0.09
CA ILE A 358 10.19 -7.18 -0.50
C ILE A 358 11.31 -6.79 0.46
N VAL A 359 11.07 -5.87 1.38
CA VAL A 359 12.05 -5.47 2.41
C VAL A 359 12.32 -6.58 3.43
N TYR A 360 11.38 -7.49 3.64
CA TYR A 360 11.48 -8.59 4.61
C TYR A 360 11.91 -9.91 3.97
N THR A 361 11.46 -10.17 2.74
CA THR A 361 11.65 -11.44 2.02
C THR A 361 11.97 -11.19 0.54
N PRO A 362 13.12 -10.54 0.23
CA PRO A 362 13.41 -10.06 -1.13
C PRO A 362 13.36 -11.17 -2.19
N ASP A 363 14.01 -12.31 -1.94
CA ASP A 363 14.06 -13.39 -2.93
C ASP A 363 12.67 -13.97 -3.22
N GLN A 364 11.86 -14.19 -2.17
CA GLN A 364 10.52 -14.73 -2.29
C GLN A 364 9.57 -13.72 -2.95
N SER A 365 9.66 -12.45 -2.60
CA SER A 365 8.87 -11.37 -3.20
C SER A 365 9.20 -11.17 -4.68
N LEU A 366 10.49 -11.21 -5.06
CA LEU A 366 10.92 -11.16 -6.45
C LEU A 366 10.47 -12.40 -7.25
N GLN A 367 10.45 -13.57 -6.63
CA GLN A 367 9.92 -14.79 -7.25
C GLN A 367 8.44 -14.62 -7.62
N VAL A 368 7.62 -14.13 -6.70
CA VAL A 368 6.20 -13.82 -6.96
C VAL A 368 6.07 -12.73 -8.03
N MET A 369 6.85 -11.65 -7.93
CA MET A 369 6.81 -10.56 -8.91
C MET A 369 7.06 -11.06 -10.35
N ARG A 370 8.05 -11.95 -10.53
CA ARG A 370 8.33 -12.56 -11.84
C ARG A 370 7.19 -13.44 -12.32
N HIS A 371 6.66 -14.30 -11.43
CA HIS A 371 5.54 -15.19 -11.76
C HIS A 371 4.32 -14.39 -12.20
N LEU A 372 3.89 -13.42 -11.41
CA LEU A 372 2.73 -12.59 -11.71
C LEU A 372 2.95 -11.74 -12.99
N TYR A 373 4.15 -11.22 -13.20
CA TYR A 373 4.47 -10.47 -14.42
C TYR A 373 4.35 -11.35 -15.68
N GLN A 374 4.69 -12.64 -15.58
CA GLN A 374 4.53 -13.62 -16.68
C GLN A 374 3.06 -13.96 -16.97
N MET A 375 2.14 -13.76 -16.01
CA MET A 375 0.70 -13.91 -16.24
C MET A 375 0.13 -12.79 -17.16
N GLY A 376 0.92 -11.73 -17.41
CA GLY A 376 0.62 -10.69 -18.37
C GLY A 376 -0.60 -9.84 -17.98
N ASP A 377 -1.40 -9.48 -18.96
CA ASP A 377 -2.53 -8.57 -18.85
C ASP A 377 -3.72 -9.11 -18.01
N LYS A 378 -3.65 -10.37 -17.58
CA LYS A 378 -4.61 -10.92 -16.61
C LYS A 378 -4.51 -10.24 -15.26
N VAL A 379 -3.27 -9.94 -14.80
CA VAL A 379 -2.99 -9.42 -13.46
C VAL A 379 -2.17 -8.14 -13.46
N PHE A 380 -1.64 -7.70 -14.61
CA PHE A 380 -0.77 -6.53 -14.73
C PHE A 380 -1.30 -5.56 -15.80
N GLY A 381 -1.53 -4.31 -15.41
CA GLY A 381 -2.15 -3.29 -16.26
C GLY A 381 -1.36 -1.97 -16.31
N PRO A 382 -2.01 -0.87 -16.74
CA PRO A 382 -1.35 0.42 -16.90
C PRO A 382 -0.82 1.00 -15.58
N TYR A 383 -1.44 0.69 -14.46
CA TYR A 383 -1.08 1.16 -13.12
C TYR A 383 -0.45 0.09 -12.24
N GLY A 384 0.25 -0.88 -12.83
CA GLY A 384 0.87 -1.99 -12.11
C GLY A 384 -0.03 -3.20 -11.97
N PHE A 385 0.18 -3.98 -10.93
CA PHE A 385 -0.65 -5.16 -10.65
C PHE A 385 -2.05 -4.76 -10.20
N TYR A 386 -3.06 -5.48 -10.72
CA TYR A 386 -4.42 -5.36 -10.20
C TYR A 386 -4.50 -5.83 -8.76
N ASP A 387 -5.53 -5.39 -8.06
CA ASP A 387 -5.69 -5.57 -6.63
C ASP A 387 -5.67 -7.03 -6.18
N ALA A 388 -6.41 -7.90 -6.87
CA ALA A 388 -6.55 -9.29 -6.49
C ALA A 388 -6.98 -10.18 -7.67
N PHE A 389 -6.78 -11.50 -7.51
CA PHE A 389 -7.28 -12.49 -8.46
C PHE A 389 -7.50 -13.85 -7.78
N SER A 390 -8.29 -14.73 -8.41
CA SER A 390 -8.48 -16.11 -8.00
C SER A 390 -8.42 -17.06 -9.19
N GLU A 391 -7.41 -17.91 -9.26
CA GLU A 391 -7.33 -18.95 -10.29
C GLU A 391 -8.38 -20.04 -10.09
N THR A 392 -8.77 -20.30 -8.85
CA THR A 392 -9.81 -21.29 -8.54
C THR A 392 -11.17 -20.87 -9.08
N ALA A 393 -11.50 -19.58 -8.97
CA ALA A 393 -12.75 -19.02 -9.45
C ALA A 393 -12.68 -18.53 -10.91
N ASP A 394 -11.52 -18.62 -11.56
CA ASP A 394 -11.22 -17.98 -12.87
C ASP A 394 -11.61 -16.51 -12.87
N TRP A 395 -11.27 -15.79 -11.79
CA TRP A 395 -11.67 -14.41 -11.52
C TRP A 395 -10.46 -13.48 -11.56
N TYR A 396 -10.46 -12.52 -12.48
CA TYR A 396 -9.37 -11.59 -12.75
C TYR A 396 -9.93 -10.17 -12.98
N PRO A 397 -10.35 -9.47 -11.90
CA PRO A 397 -10.88 -8.12 -12.02
C PRO A 397 -9.77 -7.14 -12.38
N LYS A 398 -10.03 -6.25 -13.33
CA LYS A 398 -9.10 -5.19 -13.71
C LYS A 398 -9.35 -3.95 -12.85
N ARG A 399 -9.08 -4.06 -11.56
CA ARG A 399 -9.40 -3.06 -10.54
C ARG A 399 -8.18 -2.80 -9.66
N TYR A 400 -8.09 -1.59 -9.13
CA TYR A 400 -7.03 -1.14 -8.23
C TYR A 400 -7.64 -0.52 -6.99
N LEU A 401 -6.93 -0.63 -5.85
CA LEU A 401 -7.18 0.09 -4.60
C LEU A 401 -5.94 0.91 -4.24
N ALA A 402 -6.11 2.17 -3.85
CA ALA A 402 -4.99 3.04 -3.46
C ALA A 402 -4.19 2.47 -2.30
N ILE A 403 -4.91 1.92 -1.32
CA ILE A 403 -4.32 1.39 -0.09
C ILE A 403 -3.38 0.20 -0.37
N ASP A 404 -3.59 -0.51 -1.47
CA ASP A 404 -2.80 -1.65 -1.90
C ASP A 404 -1.70 -1.29 -2.91
N GLN A 405 -1.92 -0.26 -3.74
CA GLN A 405 -0.93 0.22 -4.68
C GLN A 405 0.23 0.96 -3.99
N GLY A 406 -0.07 1.78 -2.99
CA GLY A 406 0.95 2.57 -2.30
C GLY A 406 2.08 1.74 -1.70
N PRO A 407 1.79 0.70 -0.92
CA PRO A 407 2.81 -0.16 -0.33
C PRO A 407 3.76 -0.80 -1.34
N ILE A 408 3.30 -1.17 -2.54
CA ILE A 408 4.16 -1.73 -3.59
C ILE A 408 5.25 -0.71 -3.99
N ALA A 409 4.84 0.50 -4.37
CA ALA A 409 5.77 1.52 -4.83
C ALA A 409 6.75 1.96 -3.74
N VAL A 410 6.24 2.16 -2.52
CA VAL A 410 7.00 2.64 -1.36
C VAL A 410 8.00 1.60 -0.85
N MET A 411 7.57 0.33 -0.73
CA MET A 411 8.45 -0.73 -0.23
C MET A 411 9.53 -1.14 -1.24
N ILE A 412 9.26 -1.07 -2.54
CA ILE A 412 10.31 -1.20 -3.56
C ILE A 412 11.36 -0.10 -3.38
N GLU A 413 10.93 1.16 -3.14
CA GLU A 413 11.88 2.26 -2.92
C GLU A 413 12.67 2.07 -1.63
N ASN A 414 12.00 1.69 -0.54
CA ASN A 414 12.68 1.42 0.72
C ASN A 414 13.68 0.25 0.61
N TYR A 415 13.34 -0.81 -0.12
CA TYR A 415 14.28 -1.90 -0.40
C TYR A 415 15.52 -1.42 -1.18
N ARG A 416 15.33 -0.55 -2.18
CA ARG A 416 16.41 -0.07 -3.05
C ARG A 416 17.30 0.98 -2.37
N THR A 417 16.72 1.92 -1.63
CA THR A 417 17.44 3.12 -1.15
C THR A 417 17.19 3.46 0.31
N GLY A 418 16.08 3.00 0.89
CA GLY A 418 15.63 3.42 2.23
C GLY A 418 15.14 4.86 2.28
N LEU A 419 14.77 5.48 1.15
CA LEU A 419 14.45 6.90 1.04
C LEU A 419 13.35 7.32 2.03
N LEU A 420 12.19 6.63 2.00
CA LEU A 420 11.03 7.04 2.80
C LEU A 420 11.32 6.82 4.30
N TRP A 421 12.01 5.75 4.66
CA TRP A 421 12.47 5.52 6.02
C TRP A 421 13.40 6.62 6.52
N LYS A 422 14.41 7.01 5.72
CA LYS A 422 15.34 8.09 6.08
C LYS A 422 14.60 9.40 6.30
N LEU A 423 13.67 9.75 5.40
CA LEU A 423 12.91 10.99 5.50
C LEU A 423 12.02 10.99 6.76
N PHE A 424 11.16 10.02 6.92
CA PHE A 424 10.23 9.97 8.04
C PHE A 424 10.95 9.88 9.39
N MET A 425 11.92 8.98 9.52
CA MET A 425 12.69 8.77 10.75
C MET A 425 13.57 9.95 11.14
N SER A 426 13.91 10.83 10.19
CA SER A 426 14.68 12.06 10.49
C SER A 426 13.83 13.18 11.07
N HIS A 427 12.48 13.07 11.05
CA HIS A 427 11.61 14.12 11.57
C HIS A 427 11.75 14.26 13.09
N PRO A 428 12.04 15.47 13.62
CA PRO A 428 12.31 15.66 15.05
C PRO A 428 11.17 15.20 15.96
N ASP A 429 9.92 15.49 15.58
CA ASP A 429 8.76 15.08 16.38
C ASP A 429 8.62 13.55 16.40
N VAL A 430 8.86 12.87 15.27
CA VAL A 430 8.85 11.39 15.21
C VAL A 430 9.90 10.80 16.15
N GLN A 431 11.12 11.34 16.14
CA GLN A 431 12.19 10.91 17.06
C GLN A 431 11.81 11.11 18.53
N ASN A 432 11.18 12.26 18.83
CA ASN A 432 10.68 12.55 20.18
C ASN A 432 9.57 11.57 20.60
N GLY A 433 8.64 11.25 19.69
CA GLY A 433 7.58 10.28 19.93
C GLY A 433 8.14 8.88 20.23
N LEU A 434 9.04 8.39 19.39
CA LEU A 434 9.71 7.09 19.58
C LEU A 434 10.43 7.02 20.92
N LYS A 435 11.20 8.06 21.25
CA LYS A 435 11.89 8.16 22.55
C LYS A 435 10.92 8.17 23.72
N LYS A 436 9.81 8.92 23.62
CA LYS A 436 8.78 9.02 24.66
C LYS A 436 8.13 7.67 24.96
N LEU A 437 7.95 6.84 23.94
CA LEU A 437 7.37 5.50 24.05
C LEU A 437 8.40 4.40 24.38
N GLY A 438 9.66 4.74 24.56
CA GLY A 438 10.71 3.78 24.91
C GLY A 438 11.25 2.97 23.75
N PHE A 439 10.99 3.38 22.50
CA PHE A 439 11.58 2.73 21.34
C PHE A 439 13.08 2.98 21.26
N ASN A 440 13.79 1.92 20.93
CA ASN A 440 15.19 2.00 20.53
C ASN A 440 15.29 1.89 19.02
N VAL A 441 16.01 2.82 18.41
CA VAL A 441 16.29 2.85 16.99
C VAL A 441 17.79 2.67 16.80
N LYS A 442 18.20 1.85 15.86
CA LYS A 442 19.62 1.73 15.52
C LYS A 442 20.10 3.10 14.99
N LYS A 443 21.16 3.63 15.60
CA LYS A 443 21.84 4.85 15.13
C LYS A 443 22.59 4.59 13.84
#